data_1570dba312aa4dc10b34b68ec5bba00b
#
_entry.id   1570dba312aa4dc10b34b68ec5bba00b
#
_cell.length_a   1.000
_cell.length_b   1.000
_cell.length_c   1.000
_cell.angle_alpha   90.00
_cell.angle_beta   90.00
_cell.angle_gamma   90.00
#
_symmetry.space_group_name_H-M   'P 1'
#
loop_
_entity.id
_entity.type
_entity.pdbx_description
1 polymer ?
#
loop_
_entity_poly.entity_id
_entity_poly.type
_entity_poly.pdbx_seq_one_letter_code
_entity_poly.pdbx_strand_id
1 'polypeptide(L)'
;MENDPCVMNDPHFIMDESKLSLQVFTPAFDANTAKRPVMVFIHGGAWQFGSAEMIYGQALAAHGDVVVVCISYRLAVLGFLFGNWGLFDQLEGLKWVQQNIGAYCGDKDNVTIFGESAGSWSVESQLVTDKSKGLFHKAICQSGCLKSNAFKLGQQWTNKVAHKTLMEMTKTDSLDQLKTVLKAKSTEEMIEIMDTLSKTQINVEATFDKDFFTGLSLIVLKDL
;
A
#
# COMPACT_ATOMS: atom_id res chain seq x y z
N MET A 1 -14.18 22.90 8.24
CA MET A 1 -13.79 21.59 8.79
C MET A 1 -12.38 21.79 9.27
N GLU A 2 -12.26 21.97 10.56
CA GLU A 2 -11.00 22.20 11.25
C GLU A 2 -10.13 20.95 11.07
N ASN A 3 -8.84 21.21 10.88
CA ASN A 3 -7.77 20.25 10.74
C ASN A 3 -7.88 19.16 11.80
N ASP A 4 -8.37 18.01 11.38
CA ASP A 4 -8.18 16.78 12.15
C ASP A 4 -6.67 16.57 12.25
N PRO A 5 -6.05 16.64 13.45
CA PRO A 5 -4.62 16.44 13.57
C PRO A 5 -4.37 15.03 13.08
N CYS A 6 -3.78 14.95 11.89
CA CYS A 6 -3.34 13.73 11.28
C CYS A 6 -2.67 12.89 12.37
N VAL A 7 -3.03 11.63 12.45
CA VAL A 7 -2.56 10.61 13.41
C VAL A 7 -1.02 10.59 13.60
N MET A 8 -0.28 11.29 12.75
CA MET A 8 1.17 11.50 12.86
C MET A 8 1.64 12.17 14.15
N ASN A 9 0.74 12.81 14.93
CA ASN A 9 1.08 13.44 16.22
C ASN A 9 0.58 12.66 17.43
N ASP A 10 0.04 11.45 17.24
CA ASP A 10 -0.30 10.59 18.37
C ASP A 10 0.99 10.00 18.96
N PRO A 11 1.34 10.31 20.22
CA PRO A 11 2.55 9.79 20.86
C PRO A 11 2.53 8.26 21.05
N HIS A 12 1.41 7.61 20.79
CA HIS A 12 1.27 6.14 20.79
C HIS A 12 1.53 5.52 19.43
N PHE A 13 1.71 6.32 18.37
CA PHE A 13 1.98 5.83 17.02
C PHE A 13 3.49 5.66 16.83
N ILE A 14 3.97 4.43 16.95
CA ILE A 14 5.38 4.10 16.71
C ILE A 14 5.54 3.80 15.22
N MET A 15 6.25 4.69 14.51
CA MET A 15 6.68 4.41 13.14
C MET A 15 7.92 3.51 13.18
N ASP A 16 7.83 2.34 12.57
CA ASP A 16 8.90 1.35 12.54
C ASP A 16 8.99 0.73 11.15
N GLU A 17 10.08 1.02 10.44
CA GLU A 17 10.35 0.51 9.09
C GLU A 17 10.48 -1.02 9.04
N SER A 18 10.81 -1.66 10.15
CA SER A 18 10.98 -3.11 10.22
C SER A 18 9.66 -3.86 10.30
N LYS A 19 8.53 -3.18 10.51
CA LYS A 19 7.22 -3.78 10.77
C LYS A 19 6.28 -3.71 9.58
N LEU A 20 6.54 -4.53 8.58
CA LEU A 20 5.47 -4.92 7.67
C LEU A 20 4.58 -5.93 8.41
N SER A 21 3.40 -5.47 8.83
CA SER A 21 2.44 -6.25 9.59
C SER A 21 1.11 -6.37 8.86
N LEU A 22 0.30 -7.29 9.29
CA LEU A 22 -1.11 -7.36 8.94
C LEU A 22 -1.93 -7.70 10.19
N GLN A 23 -3.18 -7.28 10.19
CA GLN A 23 -4.15 -7.63 11.24
C GLN A 23 -5.20 -8.56 10.67
N VAL A 24 -5.60 -9.56 11.45
CA VAL A 24 -6.67 -10.49 11.10
C VAL A 24 -7.79 -10.38 12.11
N PHE A 25 -8.99 -10.08 11.62
CA PHE A 25 -10.22 -10.04 12.41
C PHE A 25 -11.11 -11.18 11.94
N THR A 26 -11.49 -12.07 12.86
CA THR A 26 -12.37 -13.19 12.57
C THR A 26 -13.45 -13.27 13.64
N PRO A 27 -14.71 -13.63 13.30
CA PRO A 27 -15.69 -14.02 14.29
C PRO A 27 -15.19 -15.20 15.12
N ALA A 28 -15.76 -15.41 16.30
CA ALA A 28 -15.44 -16.59 17.12
C ALA A 28 -15.61 -17.88 16.29
N PHE A 29 -14.67 -18.79 16.44
CA PHE A 29 -14.66 -20.05 15.71
C PHE A 29 -14.18 -21.22 16.59
N ASP A 30 -14.56 -22.40 16.21
CA ASP A 30 -14.09 -23.68 16.75
C ASP A 30 -13.62 -24.62 15.61
N ALA A 31 -13.21 -25.82 15.96
CA ALA A 31 -12.73 -26.80 14.99
C ALA A 31 -13.76 -27.23 13.93
N ASN A 32 -15.05 -26.98 14.16
CA ASN A 32 -16.15 -27.33 13.25
C ASN A 32 -16.66 -26.12 12.44
N THR A 33 -16.05 -24.95 12.63
CA THR A 33 -16.50 -23.75 11.94
C THR A 33 -16.26 -23.86 10.43
N ALA A 34 -17.32 -23.63 9.64
CA ALA A 34 -17.20 -23.56 8.19
C ALA A 34 -16.27 -22.42 7.77
N LYS A 35 -15.59 -22.59 6.65
CA LYS A 35 -14.74 -21.54 6.08
C LYS A 35 -15.57 -20.33 5.68
N ARG A 36 -15.07 -19.15 6.01
CA ARG A 36 -15.67 -17.84 5.74
C ARG A 36 -15.05 -17.14 4.57
N PRO A 37 -15.80 -16.32 3.82
CA PRO A 37 -15.22 -15.41 2.86
C PRO A 37 -14.15 -14.53 3.52
N VAL A 38 -13.11 -14.20 2.77
CA VAL A 38 -12.01 -13.34 3.23
C VAL A 38 -12.10 -12.00 2.54
N MET A 39 -11.99 -10.92 3.30
CA MET A 39 -11.93 -9.56 2.81
C MET A 39 -10.60 -8.93 3.20
N VAL A 40 -9.78 -8.59 2.20
CA VAL A 40 -8.44 -8.01 2.42
C VAL A 40 -8.50 -6.52 2.13
N PHE A 41 -8.31 -5.71 3.17
CA PHE A 41 -8.30 -4.26 3.07
C PHE A 41 -6.90 -3.72 2.81
N ILE A 42 -6.80 -2.86 1.80
CA ILE A 42 -5.61 -2.08 1.47
C ILE A 42 -5.93 -0.62 1.76
N HIS A 43 -5.28 -0.03 2.76
CA HIS A 43 -5.59 1.32 3.21
C HIS A 43 -5.20 2.39 2.18
N GLY A 44 -5.88 3.54 2.24
CA GLY A 44 -5.55 4.74 1.49
C GLY A 44 -4.49 5.61 2.18
N GLY A 45 -4.57 6.92 1.95
CA GLY A 45 -3.63 7.90 2.51
C GLY A 45 -2.57 8.36 1.51
N ALA A 46 -2.95 8.47 0.23
CA ALA A 46 -2.11 8.99 -0.86
C ALA A 46 -0.76 8.28 -1.02
N TRP A 47 -0.61 7.05 -0.50
CA TRP A 47 0.64 6.32 -0.34
C TRP A 47 1.69 7.03 0.53
N GLN A 48 1.29 8.07 1.28
CA GLN A 48 2.18 8.84 2.14
C GLN A 48 2.03 8.45 3.61
N PHE A 49 0.83 8.09 4.04
CA PHE A 49 0.50 7.74 5.43
C PHE A 49 -0.55 6.63 5.51
N GLY A 50 -0.76 6.11 6.69
CA GLY A 50 -1.71 5.04 6.98
C GLY A 50 -1.03 3.77 7.47
N SER A 51 -1.81 2.89 8.06
CA SER A 51 -1.37 1.56 8.49
C SER A 51 -2.56 0.62 8.65
N ALA A 52 -2.31 -0.68 8.73
CA ALA A 52 -3.33 -1.68 9.05
C ALA A 52 -3.96 -1.43 10.43
N GLU A 53 -3.22 -0.85 11.36
CA GLU A 53 -3.64 -0.63 12.76
C GLU A 53 -4.70 0.47 12.91
N MET A 54 -4.81 1.35 11.91
CA MET A 54 -5.84 2.41 11.88
C MET A 54 -7.22 1.87 11.51
N ILE A 55 -7.34 0.62 11.11
CA ILE A 55 -8.56 0.04 10.55
C ILE A 55 -9.15 -0.97 11.53
N TYR A 56 -10.37 -0.70 11.94
CA TYR A 56 -11.13 -1.54 12.86
C TYR A 56 -12.02 -2.51 12.10
N GLY A 57 -11.45 -3.64 11.67
CA GLY A 57 -12.15 -4.68 10.90
C GLY A 57 -13.20 -5.49 11.68
N GLN A 58 -13.27 -5.31 13.02
CA GLN A 58 -14.11 -6.11 13.90
C GLN A 58 -15.61 -6.06 13.54
N ALA A 59 -16.11 -4.85 13.26
CA ALA A 59 -17.52 -4.67 12.93
C ALA A 59 -17.90 -5.41 11.64
N LEU A 60 -17.05 -5.27 10.60
CA LEU A 60 -17.27 -5.98 9.33
C LEU A 60 -17.16 -7.49 9.52
N ALA A 61 -16.16 -7.96 10.27
CA ALA A 61 -16.00 -9.39 10.54
C ALA A 61 -17.20 -9.96 11.29
N ALA A 62 -17.64 -9.30 12.37
CA ALA A 62 -18.72 -9.79 13.21
C ALA A 62 -20.10 -9.76 12.52
N HIS A 63 -20.42 -8.67 11.81
CA HIS A 63 -21.73 -8.51 11.17
C HIS A 63 -21.82 -9.17 9.80
N GLY A 64 -20.70 -9.25 9.08
CA GLY A 64 -20.64 -9.86 7.75
C GLY A 64 -20.38 -11.37 7.76
N ASP A 65 -20.05 -11.93 8.92
CA ASP A 65 -19.57 -13.32 9.06
C ASP A 65 -18.41 -13.63 8.09
N VAL A 66 -17.43 -12.73 8.04
CA VAL A 66 -16.26 -12.79 7.16
C VAL A 66 -14.96 -12.69 7.96
N VAL A 67 -13.87 -13.18 7.40
CA VAL A 67 -12.53 -12.88 7.90
C VAL A 67 -12.03 -11.61 7.23
N VAL A 68 -11.65 -10.60 8.02
CA VAL A 68 -11.09 -9.35 7.50
C VAL A 68 -9.59 -9.32 7.76
N VAL A 69 -8.81 -9.02 6.74
CA VAL A 69 -7.36 -8.84 6.82
C VAL A 69 -7.03 -7.41 6.42
N CYS A 70 -6.32 -6.67 7.27
CA CYS A 70 -5.80 -5.34 6.95
C CYS A 70 -4.30 -5.42 6.75
N ILE A 71 -3.78 -4.90 5.65
CA ILE A 71 -2.36 -5.01 5.26
C ILE A 71 -1.68 -3.66 5.46
N SER A 72 -0.52 -3.64 6.15
CA SER A 72 0.43 -2.53 6.09
C SER A 72 1.41 -2.73 4.92
N TYR A 73 1.88 -1.63 4.35
CA TYR A 73 2.84 -1.63 3.25
C TYR A 73 3.73 -0.38 3.34
N ARG A 74 4.92 -0.42 2.76
CA ARG A 74 5.83 0.73 2.76
C ARG A 74 5.24 1.91 2.01
N LEU A 75 5.44 3.09 2.56
CA LEU A 75 4.85 4.34 2.12
C LEU A 75 5.90 5.34 1.67
N ALA A 76 5.47 6.41 1.01
CA ALA A 76 6.27 7.56 0.62
C ALA A 76 7.62 7.15 -0.04
N VAL A 77 8.70 7.78 0.40
CA VAL A 77 10.07 7.53 -0.10
C VAL A 77 10.47 6.06 0.04
N LEU A 78 10.09 5.40 1.14
CA LEU A 78 10.42 4.00 1.42
C LEU A 78 9.71 3.02 0.49
N GLY A 79 8.48 3.35 0.10
CA GLY A 79 7.63 2.48 -0.71
C GLY A 79 7.70 2.73 -2.22
N PHE A 80 7.99 3.98 -2.64
CA PHE A 80 7.70 4.36 -4.02
C PHE A 80 8.78 5.20 -4.73
N LEU A 81 9.86 5.64 -4.05
CA LEU A 81 10.85 6.52 -4.67
C LEU A 81 11.65 5.83 -5.80
N PHE A 82 12.05 4.58 -5.60
CA PHE A 82 12.89 3.84 -6.55
C PHE A 82 12.19 2.63 -7.18
N GLY A 83 10.86 2.56 -7.09
CA GLY A 83 10.05 1.47 -7.62
C GLY A 83 8.77 1.29 -6.81
N ASN A 84 7.95 0.34 -7.17
CA ASN A 84 6.64 0.09 -6.53
C ASN A 84 6.74 -0.88 -5.34
N TRP A 85 7.68 -0.68 -4.44
CA TRP A 85 7.91 -1.61 -3.32
C TRP A 85 6.70 -1.75 -2.39
N GLY A 86 5.93 -0.66 -2.18
CA GLY A 86 4.69 -0.72 -1.43
C GLY A 86 3.63 -1.62 -2.09
N LEU A 87 3.56 -1.64 -3.44
CA LEU A 87 2.68 -2.58 -4.15
C LEU A 87 3.17 -4.04 -4.05
N PHE A 88 4.50 -4.25 -4.01
CA PHE A 88 5.07 -5.57 -3.76
C PHE A 88 4.80 -6.05 -2.33
N ASP A 89 4.83 -5.15 -1.33
CA ASP A 89 4.48 -5.49 0.06
C ASP A 89 3.02 -5.96 0.16
N GLN A 90 2.10 -5.28 -0.54
CA GLN A 90 0.71 -5.70 -0.64
C GLN A 90 0.58 -7.09 -1.29
N LEU A 91 1.35 -7.34 -2.35
CA LEU A 91 1.42 -8.64 -3.02
C LEU A 91 1.88 -9.76 -2.06
N GLU A 92 2.89 -9.47 -1.21
CA GLU A 92 3.34 -10.44 -0.18
C GLU A 92 2.25 -10.67 0.87
N GLY A 93 1.51 -9.63 1.27
CA GLY A 93 0.33 -9.77 2.14
C GLY A 93 -0.74 -10.70 1.53
N LEU A 94 -1.01 -10.57 0.22
CA LEU A 94 -1.95 -11.46 -0.48
C LEU A 94 -1.44 -12.91 -0.54
N LYS A 95 -0.15 -13.12 -0.75
CA LYS A 95 0.47 -14.46 -0.68
C LYS A 95 0.36 -15.05 0.71
N TRP A 96 0.59 -14.24 1.75
CA TRP A 96 0.41 -14.66 3.13
C TRP A 96 -1.02 -15.13 3.40
N VAL A 97 -2.03 -14.39 2.91
CA VAL A 97 -3.44 -14.78 3.01
C VAL A 97 -3.67 -16.16 2.40
N GLN A 98 -3.17 -16.42 1.19
CA GLN A 98 -3.32 -17.72 0.52
C GLN A 98 -2.70 -18.87 1.32
N GLN A 99 -1.60 -18.62 2.03
CA GLN A 99 -0.87 -19.63 2.77
C GLN A 99 -1.43 -19.87 4.17
N ASN A 100 -1.99 -18.84 4.83
CA ASN A 100 -2.22 -18.88 6.27
C ASN A 100 -3.68 -18.70 6.69
N ILE A 101 -4.54 -18.10 5.85
CA ILE A 101 -5.87 -17.66 6.27
C ILE A 101 -6.79 -18.82 6.70
N GLY A 102 -6.48 -20.03 6.26
CA GLY A 102 -7.20 -21.23 6.68
C GLY A 102 -7.11 -21.50 8.19
N ALA A 103 -6.03 -21.08 8.85
CA ALA A 103 -5.87 -21.18 10.31
C ALA A 103 -6.84 -20.26 11.09
N TYR A 104 -7.40 -19.27 10.41
CA TYR A 104 -8.39 -18.32 10.93
C TYR A 104 -9.80 -18.62 10.42
N CYS A 105 -10.06 -19.83 9.95
CA CYS A 105 -11.30 -20.25 9.30
C CYS A 105 -11.66 -19.42 8.05
N GLY A 106 -10.68 -18.79 7.39
CA GLY A 106 -10.87 -18.10 6.12
C GLY A 106 -10.82 -19.05 4.93
N ASP A 107 -11.63 -18.78 3.93
CA ASP A 107 -11.62 -19.49 2.65
C ASP A 107 -10.67 -18.79 1.67
N LYS A 108 -9.49 -19.40 1.48
CA LYS A 108 -8.49 -18.89 0.53
C LYS A 108 -8.99 -18.86 -0.93
N ASP A 109 -10.02 -19.63 -1.25
CA ASP A 109 -10.62 -19.70 -2.59
C ASP A 109 -11.81 -18.72 -2.74
N ASN A 110 -12.08 -17.88 -1.72
CA ASN A 110 -13.08 -16.83 -1.74
C ASN A 110 -12.56 -15.52 -1.11
N VAL A 111 -11.53 -14.95 -1.75
CA VAL A 111 -10.84 -13.73 -1.30
C VAL A 111 -11.32 -12.53 -2.11
N THR A 112 -11.76 -11.48 -1.43
CA THR A 112 -12.07 -10.16 -1.99
C THR A 112 -11.04 -9.16 -1.52
N ILE A 113 -10.38 -8.43 -2.43
CA ILE A 113 -9.54 -7.29 -2.07
C ILE A 113 -10.35 -6.01 -2.16
N PHE A 114 -10.16 -5.06 -1.25
CA PHE A 114 -10.85 -3.78 -1.30
C PHE A 114 -10.01 -2.66 -0.71
N GLY A 115 -10.26 -1.43 -1.15
CA GLY A 115 -9.51 -0.27 -0.68
C GLY A 115 -10.16 1.04 -1.10
N GLU A 116 -9.79 2.11 -0.41
CA GLU A 116 -10.30 3.46 -0.63
C GLU A 116 -9.16 4.39 -1.04
N SER A 117 -9.42 5.36 -1.95
CA SER A 117 -8.44 6.36 -2.39
C SER A 117 -7.18 5.70 -2.98
N ALA A 118 -5.98 5.95 -2.43
CA ALA A 118 -4.75 5.26 -2.82
C ALA A 118 -4.84 3.74 -2.63
N GLY A 119 -5.64 3.25 -1.68
CA GLY A 119 -5.97 1.84 -1.53
C GLY A 119 -6.78 1.29 -2.72
N SER A 120 -7.70 2.09 -3.29
CA SER A 120 -8.41 1.73 -4.51
C SER A 120 -7.47 1.62 -5.71
N TRP A 121 -6.57 2.60 -5.88
CA TRP A 121 -5.52 2.53 -6.91
C TRP A 121 -4.59 1.33 -6.73
N SER A 122 -4.30 0.97 -5.48
CA SER A 122 -3.54 -0.24 -5.14
C SER A 122 -4.30 -1.50 -5.54
N VAL A 123 -5.60 -1.58 -5.24
CA VAL A 123 -6.48 -2.69 -5.66
C VAL A 123 -6.47 -2.83 -7.18
N GLU A 124 -6.65 -1.73 -7.93
CA GLU A 124 -6.58 -1.77 -9.40
C GLU A 124 -5.19 -2.17 -9.89
N SER A 125 -4.12 -1.72 -9.22
CA SER A 125 -2.75 -2.14 -9.56
C SER A 125 -2.57 -3.66 -9.40
N GLN A 126 -3.16 -4.25 -8.36
CA GLN A 126 -3.18 -5.71 -8.19
C GLN A 126 -4.05 -6.41 -9.25
N LEU A 127 -5.13 -5.80 -9.73
CA LEU A 127 -5.97 -6.37 -10.81
C LEU A 127 -5.25 -6.45 -12.14
N VAL A 128 -4.37 -5.50 -12.44
CA VAL A 128 -3.72 -5.39 -13.76
C VAL A 128 -2.33 -6.02 -13.82
N THR A 129 -1.76 -6.46 -12.71
CA THR A 129 -0.48 -7.19 -12.71
C THR A 129 -0.69 -8.70 -12.80
N ASP A 130 0.14 -9.39 -13.58
CA ASP A 130 0.11 -10.86 -13.63
C ASP A 130 0.63 -11.50 -12.32
N LYS A 131 1.35 -10.73 -11.49
CA LYS A 131 1.99 -11.23 -10.26
C LYS A 131 0.99 -11.64 -9.18
N SER A 132 -0.17 -11.00 -9.14
CA SER A 132 -1.25 -11.27 -8.17
C SER A 132 -2.28 -12.27 -8.67
N LYS A 133 -2.08 -12.82 -9.88
CA LYS A 133 -3.00 -13.78 -10.47
C LYS A 133 -3.22 -15.00 -9.57
N GLY A 134 -4.49 -15.27 -9.27
CA GLY A 134 -4.90 -16.40 -8.43
C GLY A 134 -4.79 -16.15 -6.91
N LEU A 135 -4.39 -14.95 -6.48
CA LEU A 135 -4.30 -14.60 -5.06
C LEU A 135 -5.62 -14.04 -4.50
N PHE A 136 -6.52 -13.58 -5.36
CA PHE A 136 -7.86 -13.12 -4.99
C PHE A 136 -8.86 -13.39 -6.13
N HIS A 137 -10.16 -13.24 -5.84
CA HIS A 137 -11.27 -13.65 -6.70
C HIS A 137 -12.18 -12.49 -7.05
N LYS A 138 -12.24 -11.46 -6.20
CA LYS A 138 -13.10 -10.29 -6.31
C LYS A 138 -12.36 -9.04 -5.86
N ALA A 139 -12.79 -7.88 -6.36
CA ALA A 139 -12.22 -6.60 -6.01
C ALA A 139 -13.30 -5.53 -5.83
N ILE A 140 -13.11 -4.62 -4.88
CA ILE A 140 -13.94 -3.44 -4.65
C ILE A 140 -13.02 -2.23 -4.63
N CYS A 141 -13.21 -1.32 -5.58
CA CYS A 141 -12.45 -0.08 -5.70
C CYS A 141 -13.32 1.10 -5.26
N GLN A 142 -12.88 1.81 -4.22
CA GLN A 142 -13.64 2.92 -3.63
C GLN A 142 -12.86 4.22 -3.79
N SER A 143 -13.46 5.21 -4.49
CA SER A 143 -12.89 6.56 -4.63
C SER A 143 -11.49 6.61 -5.23
N GLY A 144 -11.19 5.76 -6.21
CA GLY A 144 -9.91 5.76 -6.94
C GLY A 144 -10.03 4.96 -8.23
N CYS A 145 -9.31 5.42 -9.29
CA CYS A 145 -9.26 4.76 -10.57
C CYS A 145 -7.92 5.07 -11.26
N LEU A 146 -7.18 4.05 -11.69
CA LEU A 146 -5.92 4.19 -12.43
C LEU A 146 -6.06 4.97 -13.73
N LYS A 147 -7.26 5.00 -14.30
CA LYS A 147 -7.58 5.77 -15.49
C LYS A 147 -7.79 7.26 -15.22
N SER A 148 -7.84 7.70 -13.96
CA SER A 148 -8.04 9.11 -13.63
C SER A 148 -6.88 9.98 -14.12
N ASN A 149 -7.20 11.19 -14.60
CA ASN A 149 -6.16 12.15 -15.00
C ASN A 149 -5.25 12.54 -13.84
N ALA A 150 -5.76 12.54 -12.61
CA ALA A 150 -4.97 12.81 -11.42
C ALA A 150 -3.83 11.78 -11.26
N PHE A 151 -4.11 10.50 -11.48
CA PHE A 151 -3.10 9.46 -11.43
C PHE A 151 -2.06 9.58 -12.56
N LYS A 152 -2.50 9.87 -13.80
CA LYS A 152 -1.60 9.95 -14.97
C LYS A 152 -0.65 11.14 -14.93
N LEU A 153 -1.13 12.30 -14.50
CA LEU A 153 -0.36 13.55 -14.55
C LEU A 153 0.56 13.73 -13.34
N GLY A 154 0.19 13.19 -12.19
CA GLY A 154 0.97 13.34 -10.95
C GLY A 154 2.25 12.52 -10.93
N GLN A 155 2.20 11.26 -11.29
CA GLN A 155 3.22 10.26 -11.01
C GLN A 155 4.61 10.51 -11.59
N GLN A 156 4.69 10.75 -12.90
CA GLN A 156 6.01 10.92 -13.53
C GLN A 156 6.69 12.23 -13.15
N TRP A 157 5.88 13.24 -12.84
CA TRP A 157 6.39 14.55 -12.50
C TRP A 157 6.81 14.61 -11.03
N THR A 158 5.98 14.11 -10.11
CA THR A 158 6.25 14.15 -8.66
C THR A 158 7.49 13.34 -8.28
N ASN A 159 7.66 12.13 -8.78
CA ASN A 159 8.83 11.33 -8.47
C ASN A 159 10.13 11.92 -9.06
N LYS A 160 10.07 12.52 -10.26
CA LYS A 160 11.22 13.25 -10.82
C LYS A 160 11.61 14.47 -9.98
N VAL A 161 10.61 15.22 -9.51
CA VAL A 161 10.83 16.37 -8.61
C VAL A 161 11.41 15.89 -7.28
N ALA A 162 10.84 14.82 -6.70
CA ALA A 162 11.34 14.22 -5.47
C ALA A 162 12.80 13.77 -5.61
N HIS A 163 13.16 13.06 -6.68
CA HIS A 163 14.54 12.68 -6.96
C HIS A 163 15.48 13.88 -7.01
N LYS A 164 15.10 14.91 -7.78
CA LYS A 164 15.91 16.13 -7.91
C LYS A 164 16.10 16.83 -6.55
N THR A 165 15.02 17.04 -5.81
CA THR A 165 15.07 17.68 -4.50
C THR A 165 15.93 16.89 -3.51
N LEU A 166 15.78 15.58 -3.47
CA LEU A 166 16.57 14.73 -2.59
C LEU A 166 18.04 14.69 -2.99
N MET A 167 18.35 14.68 -4.28
CA MET A 167 19.75 14.78 -4.76
C MET A 167 20.40 16.11 -4.35
N GLU A 168 19.67 17.22 -4.45
CA GLU A 168 20.12 18.53 -3.97
C GLU A 168 20.35 18.55 -2.46
N MET A 169 19.40 18.01 -1.66
CA MET A 169 19.49 17.93 -0.20
C MET A 169 20.68 17.05 0.26
N THR A 170 20.89 15.93 -0.41
CA THR A 170 21.93 14.95 -0.04
C THR A 170 23.28 15.20 -0.74
N LYS A 171 23.36 16.20 -1.62
CA LYS A 171 24.55 16.53 -2.43
C LYS A 171 25.04 15.33 -3.24
N THR A 172 24.12 14.61 -3.87
CA THR A 172 24.42 13.46 -4.74
C THR A 172 24.20 13.82 -6.20
N ASP A 173 24.97 13.22 -7.11
CA ASP A 173 24.96 13.52 -8.54
C ASP A 173 24.24 12.44 -9.38
N SER A 174 23.83 11.35 -8.74
CA SER A 174 23.14 10.24 -9.41
C SER A 174 22.12 9.55 -8.50
N LEU A 175 21.15 8.85 -9.11
CA LEU A 175 20.16 8.07 -8.37
C LEU A 175 20.78 6.92 -7.58
N ASP A 176 21.87 6.32 -8.06
CA ASP A 176 22.56 5.24 -7.35
C ASP A 176 23.26 5.75 -6.09
N GLN A 177 23.89 6.93 -6.17
CA GLN A 177 24.44 7.59 -5.00
C GLN A 177 23.34 7.98 -4.02
N LEU A 178 22.23 8.58 -4.49
CA LEU A 178 21.09 8.92 -3.66
C LEU A 178 20.57 7.69 -2.93
N LYS A 179 20.35 6.59 -3.65
CA LYS A 179 19.89 5.31 -3.06
C LYS A 179 20.83 4.80 -1.98
N THR A 180 22.14 4.90 -2.21
CA THR A 180 23.16 4.49 -1.24
C THR A 180 23.12 5.37 0.01
N VAL A 181 23.04 6.68 -0.16
CA VAL A 181 22.95 7.64 0.95
C VAL A 181 21.69 7.43 1.76
N LEU A 182 20.51 7.29 1.12
CA LEU A 182 19.25 7.10 1.82
C LEU A 182 19.20 5.76 2.59
N LYS A 183 19.79 4.71 2.05
CA LYS A 183 19.87 3.41 2.76
C LYS A 183 20.75 3.43 4.02
N ALA A 184 21.65 4.39 4.13
CA ALA A 184 22.53 4.53 5.30
C ALA A 184 21.94 5.44 6.39
N LYS A 185 20.77 6.04 6.14
CA LYS A 185 20.12 6.94 7.10
C LYS A 185 19.34 6.18 8.15
N SER A 186 19.24 6.76 9.35
CA SER A 186 18.39 6.25 10.41
C SER A 186 16.89 6.51 10.10
N THR A 187 16.02 5.85 10.83
CA THR A 187 14.57 6.07 10.74
C THR A 187 14.19 7.53 11.00
N GLU A 188 14.81 8.16 12.00
CA GLU A 188 14.59 9.57 12.36
C GLU A 188 14.99 10.50 11.20
N GLU A 189 16.17 10.28 10.60
CA GLU A 189 16.61 11.04 9.44
C GLU A 189 15.69 10.86 8.22
N MET A 190 15.15 9.65 8.03
CA MET A 190 14.19 9.38 6.94
C MET A 190 12.87 10.10 7.20
N ILE A 191 12.40 10.17 8.45
CA ILE A 191 11.20 10.94 8.83
C ILE A 191 11.40 12.43 8.53
N GLU A 192 12.55 13.01 8.89
CA GLU A 192 12.87 14.42 8.59
C GLU A 192 12.86 14.70 7.08
N ILE A 193 13.36 13.77 6.28
CA ILE A 193 13.33 13.86 4.81
C ILE A 193 11.88 13.85 4.30
N MET A 194 11.07 12.92 4.78
CA MET A 194 9.66 12.82 4.38
C MET A 194 8.86 14.05 4.80
N ASP A 195 9.09 14.57 6.00
CA ASP A 195 8.48 15.81 6.48
C ASP A 195 8.88 17.02 5.61
N THR A 196 10.13 17.10 5.21
CA THR A 196 10.61 18.16 4.30
C THR A 196 9.94 18.07 2.93
N LEU A 197 9.83 16.88 2.34
CA LEU A 197 9.12 16.68 1.08
C LEU A 197 7.65 17.04 1.21
N SER A 198 6.99 16.63 2.28
CA SER A 198 5.59 16.95 2.57
C SER A 198 5.35 18.46 2.66
N LYS A 199 6.21 19.21 3.36
CA LYS A 199 6.14 20.67 3.45
C LYS A 199 6.30 21.37 2.10
N THR A 200 7.01 20.77 1.17
CA THR A 200 7.14 21.26 -0.21
C THR A 200 6.03 20.75 -1.13
N GLN A 201 5.05 20.02 -0.61
CA GLN A 201 3.97 19.37 -1.37
C GLN A 201 4.47 18.39 -2.45
N ILE A 202 5.63 17.82 -2.25
CA ILE A 202 6.21 16.80 -3.13
C ILE A 202 5.85 15.43 -2.58
N ASN A 203 4.93 14.74 -3.24
CA ASN A 203 4.52 13.38 -2.90
C ASN A 203 5.32 12.37 -3.75
N VAL A 204 5.61 11.21 -3.16
CA VAL A 204 6.19 10.07 -3.86
C VAL A 204 5.11 9.00 -3.99
N GLU A 205 4.80 8.63 -5.22
CA GLU A 205 3.63 7.81 -5.54
C GLU A 205 4.01 6.58 -6.38
N ALA A 206 3.11 5.61 -6.46
CA ALA A 206 3.27 4.46 -7.35
C ALA A 206 3.42 4.90 -8.82
N THR A 207 4.25 4.22 -9.57
CA THR A 207 4.53 4.53 -10.99
C THR A 207 4.28 3.30 -11.87
N PHE A 208 3.97 3.52 -13.15
CA PHE A 208 3.91 2.44 -14.11
C PHE A 208 5.33 1.98 -14.48
N ASP A 209 5.89 1.07 -13.72
CA ASP A 209 7.16 0.41 -14.02
C ASP A 209 6.95 -0.98 -14.63
N LYS A 210 8.02 -1.52 -15.20
CA LYS A 210 8.00 -2.85 -15.82
C LYS A 210 8.20 -3.97 -14.80
N ASP A 211 8.60 -3.64 -13.58
CA ASP A 211 8.89 -4.64 -12.55
C ASP A 211 7.61 -5.11 -11.87
N PHE A 212 6.67 -4.21 -11.62
CA PHE A 212 5.37 -4.55 -11.06
C PHE A 212 4.31 -4.81 -12.13
N PHE A 213 4.18 -3.88 -13.09
CA PHE A 213 3.20 -3.99 -14.19
C PHE A 213 3.76 -4.81 -15.33
N THR A 214 3.36 -6.07 -15.44
CA THR A 214 3.87 -7.05 -16.42
C THR A 214 2.79 -7.52 -17.39
N GLY A 215 3.19 -7.99 -18.59
CA GLY A 215 2.30 -8.68 -19.51
C GLY A 215 1.18 -7.80 -20.09
N LEU A 216 -0.05 -8.30 -20.05
CA LEU A 216 -1.25 -7.66 -20.62
C LEU A 216 -1.54 -6.29 -20.01
N SER A 217 -1.13 -6.06 -18.76
CA SER A 217 -1.32 -4.80 -18.07
C SER A 217 -0.66 -3.62 -18.77
N LEU A 218 0.52 -3.82 -19.37
CA LEU A 218 1.20 -2.78 -20.15
C LEU A 218 0.47 -2.40 -21.43
N ILE A 219 -0.27 -3.34 -22.04
CA ILE A 219 -1.07 -3.08 -23.24
C ILE A 219 -2.32 -2.30 -22.84
N VAL A 220 -3.06 -2.75 -21.84
CA VAL A 220 -4.26 -2.06 -21.33
C VAL A 220 -3.96 -0.64 -20.87
N LEU A 221 -2.79 -0.39 -20.29
CA LEU A 221 -2.39 0.92 -19.79
C LEU A 221 -1.86 1.86 -20.87
N LYS A 222 -1.36 1.34 -21.99
CA LYS A 222 -0.91 2.16 -23.13
C LYS A 222 -2.07 2.75 -23.94
N ASP A 223 -3.20 2.05 -23.97
CA ASP A 223 -4.41 2.46 -24.71
C ASP A 223 -5.38 3.29 -23.82
N LEU A 224 -5.01 3.56 -22.58
CA LEU A 224 -5.71 4.41 -21.62
C LEU A 224 -5.08 5.80 -21.54
#